data_16a3e271bc58a1f7a5b4d78389af1279
#
_entry.id   16a3e271bc58a1f7a5b4d78389af1279
#
_cell.length_a   1.000
_cell.length_b   1.000
_cell.length_c   1.000
_cell.angle_alpha   90.00
_cell.angle_beta   90.00
_cell.angle_gamma   90.00
#
_symmetry.space_group_name_H-M   'P 1'
#
loop_
_entity.id
_entity.type
_entity.pdbx_description
1 polymer ?
#
loop_
_entity_poly.entity_id
_entity_poly.type
_entity_poly.pdbx_seq_one_letter_code
_entity_poly.pdbx_strand_id
1 'polypeptide(L)'
;MYCAVIFDVDGTLVDSNDAHAQAWVEALAESGRHVEFARVRPLIGMGSDKLLPEVSGLAADSREGQAIATRRGEIFMQRFLPRLRPTRGARELVEWLHDDGLKLYVATSAKDEELQPLLHVAGAGRYMEATASSDDADRSKPDPDIVVAALQRTGRPKNEAIMIGDTPYDVEAALRAGINIIALRSGGWRDRELQHALAIYDDPADLLNHYDLSPFRRPAPARSA
;
A
#
# COMPACT_ATOMS: atom_id res chain seq x y z
N MET A 1 19.48 -12.05 -1.79
CA MET A 1 19.09 -11.31 -3.01
C MET A 1 17.59 -11.40 -3.13
N TYR A 2 16.90 -10.28 -3.37
CA TYR A 2 15.45 -10.29 -3.53
C TYR A 2 15.05 -10.81 -4.90
N CYS A 3 13.98 -11.60 -4.95
CA CYS A 3 13.39 -12.18 -6.16
C CYS A 3 11.91 -11.80 -6.30
N ALA A 4 11.28 -11.35 -5.20
CA ALA A 4 9.89 -10.93 -5.15
C ALA A 4 9.75 -9.55 -4.49
N VAL A 5 8.90 -8.70 -5.07
CA VAL A 5 8.53 -7.40 -4.52
C VAL A 5 7.03 -7.39 -4.25
N ILE A 6 6.65 -7.03 -3.04
CA ILE A 6 5.26 -6.88 -2.63
C ILE A 6 4.96 -5.39 -2.51
N PHE A 7 4.08 -4.87 -3.34
CA PHE A 7 3.69 -3.46 -3.32
C PHE A 7 2.45 -3.24 -2.45
N ASP A 8 2.46 -2.19 -1.65
CA ASP A 8 1.24 -1.49 -1.32
C ASP A 8 0.73 -0.69 -2.53
N VAL A 9 -0.50 -0.18 -2.48
CA VAL A 9 -1.14 0.51 -3.62
C VAL A 9 -1.35 2.00 -3.34
N ASP A 10 -2.07 2.32 -2.27
CA ASP A 10 -2.52 3.68 -1.96
C ASP A 10 -1.37 4.51 -1.39
N GLY A 11 -1.00 5.60 -2.08
CA GLY A 11 0.18 6.40 -1.74
C GLY A 11 1.50 5.82 -2.27
N THR A 12 1.52 4.54 -2.61
CA THR A 12 2.68 3.84 -3.15
C THR A 12 2.65 3.80 -4.68
N LEU A 13 1.67 3.13 -5.28
CA LEU A 13 1.50 3.05 -6.74
C LEU A 13 0.55 4.13 -7.28
N VAL A 14 -0.42 4.55 -6.48
CA VAL A 14 -1.42 5.57 -6.83
C VAL A 14 -1.44 6.66 -5.77
N ASP A 15 -1.46 7.92 -6.19
CA ASP A 15 -1.63 9.08 -5.31
C ASP A 15 -3.11 9.21 -4.90
N SER A 16 -3.52 8.41 -3.92
CA SER A 16 -4.91 8.18 -3.53
C SER A 16 -5.22 8.49 -2.07
N ASN A 17 -4.21 8.68 -1.22
CA ASN A 17 -4.38 8.80 0.22
C ASN A 17 -5.34 9.93 0.64
N ASP A 18 -5.21 11.11 0.03
CA ASP A 18 -6.09 12.25 0.30
C ASP A 18 -7.52 11.99 -0.19
N ALA A 19 -7.67 11.30 -1.32
CA ALA A 19 -8.95 10.91 -1.87
C ALA A 19 -9.69 9.92 -0.95
N HIS A 20 -8.98 8.93 -0.42
CA HIS A 20 -9.54 8.01 0.57
C HIS A 20 -9.97 8.75 1.86
N ALA A 21 -9.11 9.63 2.37
CA ALA A 21 -9.44 10.41 3.56
C ALA A 21 -10.69 11.27 3.34
N GLN A 22 -10.79 11.94 2.20
CA GLN A 22 -11.94 12.77 1.88
C GLN A 22 -13.22 11.93 1.70
N ALA A 23 -13.14 10.75 1.08
CA ALA A 23 -14.27 9.83 0.95
C ALA A 23 -14.80 9.36 2.32
N TRP A 24 -13.91 9.12 3.29
CA TRP A 24 -14.28 8.81 4.67
C TRP A 24 -14.97 10.00 5.36
N VAL A 25 -14.41 11.21 5.23
CA VAL A 25 -15.02 12.44 5.80
C VAL A 25 -16.45 12.63 5.27
N GLU A 26 -16.64 12.46 3.96
CA GLU A 26 -17.97 12.61 3.34
C GLU A 26 -18.94 11.52 3.78
N ALA A 27 -18.54 10.25 3.82
CA ALA A 27 -19.40 9.17 4.25
C ALA A 27 -19.82 9.30 5.73
N LEU A 28 -18.89 9.72 6.59
CA LEU A 28 -19.17 10.00 7.99
C LEU A 28 -20.14 11.19 8.14
N ALA A 29 -19.93 12.27 7.39
CA ALA A 29 -20.81 13.43 7.41
C ALA A 29 -22.25 13.08 6.96
N GLU A 30 -22.40 12.25 5.91
CA GLU A 30 -23.73 11.75 5.46
C GLU A 30 -24.42 10.91 6.53
N SER A 31 -23.68 10.28 7.45
CA SER A 31 -24.22 9.55 8.61
C SER A 31 -24.44 10.42 9.84
N GLY A 32 -24.29 11.75 9.72
CA GLY A 32 -24.45 12.71 10.81
C GLY A 32 -23.22 12.83 11.72
N ARG A 33 -22.06 12.28 11.31
CA ARG A 33 -20.80 12.36 12.06
C ARG A 33 -19.81 13.27 11.37
N HIS A 34 -19.51 14.40 11.97
CA HIS A 34 -18.55 15.36 11.44
C HIS A 34 -17.16 15.08 12.02
N VAL A 35 -16.25 14.62 11.16
CA VAL A 35 -14.86 14.33 11.50
C VAL A 35 -13.95 15.16 10.60
N GLU A 36 -13.00 15.83 11.21
CA GLU A 36 -12.02 16.65 10.46
C GLU A 36 -11.10 15.78 9.60
N PHE A 37 -10.81 16.24 8.38
CA PHE A 37 -9.88 15.58 7.46
C PHE A 37 -8.53 15.25 8.12
N ALA A 38 -8.00 16.18 8.92
CA ALA A 38 -6.72 16.01 9.62
C ALA A 38 -6.72 14.86 10.65
N ARG A 39 -7.89 14.40 11.12
CA ARG A 39 -8.01 13.21 11.98
C ARG A 39 -8.07 11.93 11.17
N VAL A 40 -8.64 11.96 9.98
CA VAL A 40 -8.79 10.78 9.12
C VAL A 40 -7.52 10.49 8.33
N ARG A 41 -6.89 11.53 7.76
CA ARG A 41 -5.76 11.41 6.84
C ARG A 41 -4.59 10.58 7.39
N PRO A 42 -4.16 10.75 8.66
CA PRO A 42 -3.08 9.93 9.23
C PRO A 42 -3.42 8.45 9.40
N LEU A 43 -4.69 8.06 9.32
CA LEU A 43 -5.14 6.68 9.48
C LEU A 43 -5.28 5.94 8.13
N ILE A 44 -5.11 6.65 7.02
CA ILE A 44 -5.10 6.00 5.69
C ILE A 44 -3.86 5.11 5.58
N GLY A 45 -4.08 3.91 5.08
CA GLY A 45 -3.13 2.78 5.10
C GLY A 45 -3.60 1.66 6.02
N MET A 46 -4.38 1.97 7.07
CA MET A 46 -5.16 0.98 7.80
C MET A 46 -6.43 0.59 7.02
N GLY A 47 -6.98 -0.58 7.29
CA GLY A 47 -8.32 -0.94 6.81
C GLY A 47 -9.43 -0.31 7.63
N SER A 48 -10.66 -0.44 7.12
CA SER A 48 -11.87 0.10 7.76
C SER A 48 -12.13 -0.49 9.17
N ASP A 49 -11.66 -1.70 9.43
CA ASP A 49 -11.74 -2.39 10.73
C ASP A 49 -11.06 -1.63 11.86
N LYS A 50 -10.04 -0.83 11.56
CA LYS A 50 -9.28 -0.01 12.52
C LYS A 50 -9.60 1.47 12.40
N LEU A 51 -9.65 2.00 11.17
CA LEU A 51 -9.91 3.42 10.94
C LEU A 51 -11.27 3.85 11.47
N LEU A 52 -12.34 3.10 11.17
CA LEU A 52 -13.69 3.53 11.54
C LEU A 52 -13.91 3.61 13.06
N PRO A 53 -13.52 2.62 13.89
CA PRO A 53 -13.59 2.73 15.33
C PRO A 53 -12.79 3.91 15.89
N GLU A 54 -11.60 4.17 15.33
CA GLU A 54 -10.71 5.25 15.80
C GLU A 54 -11.32 6.64 15.59
N VAL A 55 -11.98 6.88 14.46
CA VAL A 55 -12.53 8.21 14.14
C VAL A 55 -13.96 8.43 14.65
N SER A 56 -14.75 7.37 14.84
CA SER A 56 -16.17 7.46 15.12
C SER A 56 -16.64 6.74 16.39
N GLY A 57 -15.82 5.86 16.96
CA GLY A 57 -16.20 4.97 18.06
C GLY A 57 -17.13 3.82 17.66
N LEU A 58 -17.48 3.69 16.38
CA LEU A 58 -18.34 2.62 15.88
C LEU A 58 -17.54 1.35 15.63
N ALA A 59 -18.10 0.21 16.03
CA ALA A 59 -17.54 -1.08 15.59
C ALA A 59 -17.72 -1.22 14.08
N ALA A 60 -16.64 -1.60 13.37
CA ALA A 60 -16.65 -1.69 11.90
C ALA A 60 -17.62 -2.78 11.38
N ASP A 61 -17.82 -3.85 12.15
CA ASP A 61 -18.74 -4.95 11.87
C ASP A 61 -20.21 -4.64 12.25
N SER A 62 -20.46 -3.51 12.92
CA SER A 62 -21.84 -3.07 13.19
C SER A 62 -22.58 -2.74 11.89
N ARG A 63 -23.90 -2.85 11.89
CA ARG A 63 -24.75 -2.50 10.73
C ARG A 63 -24.45 -1.07 10.22
N GLU A 64 -24.28 -0.12 11.14
CA GLU A 64 -23.99 1.26 10.81
C GLU A 64 -22.57 1.42 10.28
N GLY A 65 -21.58 0.77 10.90
CA GLY A 65 -20.19 0.77 10.45
C GLY A 65 -20.04 0.23 9.03
N GLN A 66 -20.69 -0.90 8.74
CA GLN A 66 -20.70 -1.48 7.40
C GLN A 66 -21.36 -0.56 6.37
N ALA A 67 -22.47 0.11 6.73
CA ALA A 67 -23.14 1.06 5.84
C ALA A 67 -22.25 2.26 5.50
N ILE A 68 -21.53 2.82 6.49
CA ILE A 68 -20.58 3.91 6.30
C ILE A 68 -19.41 3.47 5.42
N ALA A 69 -18.83 2.28 5.68
CA ALA A 69 -17.71 1.76 4.88
C ALA A 69 -18.12 1.50 3.42
N THR A 70 -19.33 0.95 3.20
CA THR A 70 -19.88 0.77 1.85
C THR A 70 -20.05 2.12 1.15
N ARG A 71 -20.67 3.09 1.85
CA ARG A 71 -20.89 4.44 1.30
C ARG A 71 -19.57 5.14 0.95
N ARG A 72 -18.54 4.99 1.78
CA ARG A 72 -17.19 5.48 1.50
C ARG A 72 -16.66 4.91 0.18
N GLY A 73 -16.79 3.58 -0.02
CA GLY A 73 -16.37 2.93 -1.28
C GLY A 73 -17.09 3.52 -2.49
N GLU A 74 -18.43 3.69 -2.43
CA GLU A 74 -19.20 4.32 -3.50
C GLU A 74 -18.72 5.74 -3.82
N ILE A 75 -18.53 6.58 -2.79
CA ILE A 75 -18.03 7.96 -2.95
C ILE A 75 -16.65 7.94 -3.61
N PHE A 76 -15.74 7.09 -3.12
CA PHE A 76 -14.39 6.95 -3.66
C PHE A 76 -14.42 6.57 -5.14
N MET A 77 -15.11 5.49 -5.49
CA MET A 77 -15.17 4.96 -6.85
C MET A 77 -15.81 5.95 -7.84
N GLN A 78 -16.88 6.65 -7.42
CA GLN A 78 -17.62 7.53 -8.32
C GLN A 78 -17.00 8.91 -8.48
N ARG A 79 -16.42 9.46 -7.40
CA ARG A 79 -16.02 10.88 -7.36
C ARG A 79 -14.52 11.09 -7.41
N PHE A 80 -13.73 10.20 -6.82
CA PHE A 80 -12.29 10.38 -6.67
C PHE A 80 -11.49 9.53 -7.67
N LEU A 81 -11.77 8.24 -7.78
CA LEU A 81 -11.04 7.34 -8.67
C LEU A 81 -10.83 7.88 -10.10
N PRO A 82 -11.83 8.49 -10.79
CA PRO A 82 -11.64 8.99 -12.15
C PRO A 82 -10.62 10.13 -12.29
N ARG A 83 -10.20 10.72 -11.16
CA ARG A 83 -9.27 11.86 -11.11
C ARG A 83 -7.89 11.46 -10.58
N LEU A 84 -7.74 10.23 -10.10
CA LEU A 84 -6.47 9.75 -9.54
C LEU A 84 -5.40 9.66 -10.62
N ARG A 85 -4.16 9.72 -10.16
CA ARG A 85 -2.97 9.59 -11.00
C ARG A 85 -2.02 8.60 -10.36
N PRO A 86 -1.13 7.96 -11.13
CA PRO A 86 -0.03 7.20 -10.55
C PRO A 86 0.81 8.10 -9.66
N THR A 87 1.35 7.55 -8.59
CA THR A 87 2.45 8.17 -7.86
C THR A 87 3.64 8.38 -8.82
N ARG A 88 4.37 9.47 -8.64
CA ARG A 88 5.48 9.84 -9.53
C ARG A 88 6.49 8.70 -9.69
N GLY A 89 6.67 8.22 -10.92
CA GLY A 89 7.58 7.14 -11.27
C GLY A 89 7.09 5.72 -10.92
N ALA A 90 5.85 5.56 -10.44
CA ALA A 90 5.33 4.25 -10.03
C ALA A 90 5.30 3.26 -11.19
N ARG A 91 4.81 3.69 -12.35
CA ARG A 91 4.75 2.85 -13.54
C ARG A 91 6.14 2.45 -14.01
N GLU A 92 7.03 3.41 -14.12
CA GLU A 92 8.40 3.21 -14.57
C GLU A 92 9.18 2.28 -13.63
N LEU A 93 8.98 2.41 -12.31
CA LEU A 93 9.57 1.51 -11.32
C LEU A 93 9.06 0.08 -11.47
N VAL A 94 7.74 -0.11 -11.63
CA VAL A 94 7.12 -1.42 -11.83
C VAL A 94 7.66 -2.08 -13.09
N GLU A 95 7.71 -1.35 -14.21
CA GLU A 95 8.26 -1.84 -15.48
C GLU A 95 9.74 -2.22 -15.31
N TRP A 96 10.54 -1.38 -14.70
CA TRP A 96 11.97 -1.63 -14.46
C TRP A 96 12.22 -2.88 -13.61
N LEU A 97 11.51 -3.02 -12.47
CA LEU A 97 11.65 -4.18 -11.58
C LEU A 97 11.26 -5.49 -12.28
N HIS A 98 10.19 -5.45 -13.07
CA HIS A 98 9.76 -6.59 -13.87
C HIS A 98 10.81 -6.97 -14.92
N ASP A 99 11.38 -5.99 -15.65
CA ASP A 99 12.38 -6.22 -16.69
C ASP A 99 13.72 -6.68 -16.11
N ASP A 100 14.04 -6.27 -14.86
CA ASP A 100 15.18 -6.81 -14.09
C ASP A 100 14.90 -8.24 -13.55
N GLY A 101 13.75 -8.81 -13.83
CA GLY A 101 13.39 -10.21 -13.55
C GLY A 101 12.83 -10.46 -12.16
N LEU A 102 12.44 -9.42 -11.41
CA LEU A 102 11.73 -9.59 -10.15
C LEU A 102 10.26 -9.95 -10.39
N LYS A 103 9.69 -10.75 -9.51
CA LYS A 103 8.27 -11.10 -9.49
C LYS A 103 7.52 -10.12 -8.61
N LEU A 104 6.44 -9.54 -9.14
CA LEU A 104 5.73 -8.45 -8.50
C LEU A 104 4.37 -8.90 -7.96
N TYR A 105 4.06 -8.48 -6.74
CA TYR A 105 2.86 -8.85 -5.99
C TYR A 105 2.26 -7.61 -5.33
N VAL A 106 1.03 -7.71 -4.89
CA VAL A 106 0.33 -6.65 -4.15
C VAL A 106 -0.11 -7.12 -2.78
N ALA A 107 -0.01 -6.24 -1.78
CA ALA A 107 -0.60 -6.37 -0.44
C ALA A 107 -1.25 -5.04 -0.06
N THR A 108 -2.57 -4.89 -0.24
CA THR A 108 -3.29 -3.64 -0.01
C THR A 108 -4.42 -3.79 1.01
N SER A 109 -4.70 -2.74 1.79
CA SER A 109 -5.88 -2.64 2.64
C SER A 109 -7.16 -2.24 1.87
N ALA A 110 -7.07 -1.99 0.56
CA ALA A 110 -8.22 -1.79 -0.31
C ALA A 110 -8.98 -3.10 -0.51
N LYS A 111 -10.28 -3.02 -0.80
CA LYS A 111 -11.08 -4.18 -1.20
C LYS A 111 -10.79 -4.59 -2.65
N ASP A 112 -11.11 -5.84 -3.00
CA ASP A 112 -10.93 -6.37 -4.35
C ASP A 112 -11.62 -5.51 -5.42
N GLU A 113 -12.80 -4.98 -5.13
CA GLU A 113 -13.54 -4.12 -6.06
C GLU A 113 -12.85 -2.79 -6.38
N GLU A 114 -12.02 -2.26 -5.46
CA GLU A 114 -11.23 -1.04 -5.64
C GLU A 114 -9.86 -1.35 -6.26
N LEU A 115 -9.32 -2.53 -6.02
CA LEU A 115 -7.95 -2.89 -6.38
C LEU A 115 -7.71 -2.88 -7.90
N GLN A 116 -8.56 -3.52 -8.69
CA GLN A 116 -8.36 -3.59 -10.14
C GLN A 116 -8.41 -2.20 -10.81
N PRO A 117 -9.37 -1.32 -10.49
CA PRO A 117 -9.36 0.07 -10.93
C PRO A 117 -8.10 0.84 -10.52
N LEU A 118 -7.61 0.67 -9.29
CA LEU A 118 -6.38 1.33 -8.83
C LEU A 118 -5.15 0.84 -9.60
N LEU A 119 -5.02 -0.47 -9.81
CA LEU A 119 -3.94 -1.04 -10.62
C LEU A 119 -4.01 -0.58 -12.09
N HIS A 120 -5.21 -0.34 -12.60
CA HIS A 120 -5.39 0.26 -13.93
C HIS A 120 -4.87 1.70 -13.97
N VAL A 121 -5.20 2.52 -12.95
CA VAL A 121 -4.66 3.90 -12.81
C VAL A 121 -3.14 3.87 -12.77
N ALA A 122 -2.54 2.99 -11.95
CA ALA A 122 -1.10 2.81 -11.86
C ALA A 122 -0.44 2.32 -13.16
N GLY A 123 -1.21 1.70 -14.07
CA GLY A 123 -0.68 0.98 -15.24
C GLY A 123 0.12 -0.27 -14.88
N ALA A 124 -0.10 -0.80 -13.65
CA ALA A 124 0.71 -1.85 -13.05
C ALA A 124 0.10 -3.25 -13.17
N GLY A 125 -1.21 -3.38 -13.40
CA GLY A 125 -1.94 -4.64 -13.28
C GLY A 125 -1.36 -5.81 -14.08
N ARG A 126 -0.86 -5.55 -15.29
CA ARG A 126 -0.28 -6.60 -16.16
C ARG A 126 1.04 -7.19 -15.67
N TYR A 127 1.70 -6.53 -14.72
CA TYR A 127 2.99 -6.94 -14.18
C TYR A 127 2.86 -7.72 -12.86
N MET A 128 1.65 -7.74 -12.26
CA MET A 128 1.41 -8.40 -10.99
C MET A 128 1.13 -9.89 -11.18
N GLU A 129 1.94 -10.74 -10.54
CA GLU A 129 1.76 -12.21 -10.55
C GLU A 129 0.54 -12.61 -9.72
N ALA A 130 0.32 -11.94 -8.60
CA ALA A 130 -0.84 -12.11 -7.73
C ALA A 130 -1.05 -10.89 -6.81
N THR A 131 -2.26 -10.78 -6.29
CA THR A 131 -2.66 -9.70 -5.39
C THR A 131 -3.26 -10.27 -4.10
N ALA A 132 -3.02 -9.61 -2.97
CA ALA A 132 -3.73 -9.81 -1.71
C ALA A 132 -4.40 -8.49 -1.32
N SER A 133 -5.69 -8.55 -1.06
CA SER A 133 -6.55 -7.43 -0.68
C SER A 133 -7.05 -7.56 0.76
N SER A 134 -7.84 -6.60 1.24
CA SER A 134 -8.47 -6.71 2.56
C SER A 134 -9.39 -7.94 2.69
N ASP A 135 -9.88 -8.49 1.59
CA ASP A 135 -10.76 -9.65 1.58
C ASP A 135 -9.99 -10.97 1.85
N ASP A 136 -8.66 -10.94 1.80
CA ASP A 136 -7.76 -12.08 2.05
C ASP A 136 -7.19 -12.10 3.48
N ALA A 137 -7.58 -11.17 4.35
CA ALA A 137 -6.98 -11.00 5.68
C ALA A 137 -8.04 -10.77 6.75
N ASP A 138 -7.87 -11.40 7.90
CA ASP A 138 -8.77 -11.20 9.06
C ASP A 138 -8.58 -9.82 9.69
N ARG A 139 -7.36 -9.29 9.63
CA ARG A 139 -6.97 -7.99 10.22
C ARG A 139 -6.13 -7.18 9.24
N SER A 140 -6.49 -5.91 9.11
CA SER A 140 -5.75 -4.98 8.26
C SER A 140 -4.42 -4.53 8.89
N LYS A 141 -3.59 -3.85 8.08
CA LYS A 141 -2.35 -3.20 8.55
C LYS A 141 -2.65 -2.29 9.77
N PRO A 142 -1.76 -2.24 10.77
CA PRO A 142 -0.40 -2.78 10.84
C PRO A 142 -0.30 -4.26 11.24
N ASP A 143 -1.41 -5.03 11.32
CA ASP A 143 -1.29 -6.47 11.45
C ASP A 143 -0.71 -7.08 10.16
N PRO A 144 0.05 -8.19 10.29
CA PRO A 144 0.82 -8.73 9.17
C PRO A 144 -0.01 -9.57 8.18
N ASP A 145 -1.28 -9.80 8.46
CA ASP A 145 -2.10 -10.83 7.82
C ASP A 145 -2.09 -10.71 6.29
N ILE A 146 -2.28 -9.49 5.76
CA ILE A 146 -2.31 -9.22 4.32
C ILE A 146 -0.93 -9.39 3.66
N VAL A 147 0.13 -9.00 4.36
CA VAL A 147 1.51 -9.16 3.89
C VAL A 147 1.88 -10.65 3.89
N VAL A 148 1.44 -11.40 4.91
CA VAL A 148 1.62 -12.86 4.98
C VAL A 148 0.87 -13.55 3.83
N ALA A 149 -0.38 -13.14 3.54
CA ALA A 149 -1.14 -13.67 2.41
C ALA A 149 -0.43 -13.42 1.07
N ALA A 150 0.07 -12.20 0.84
CA ALA A 150 0.85 -11.88 -0.35
C ALA A 150 2.15 -12.69 -0.41
N LEU A 151 2.88 -12.80 0.71
CA LEU A 151 4.12 -13.57 0.79
C LEU A 151 3.91 -15.05 0.45
N GLN A 152 2.82 -15.65 0.94
CA GLN A 152 2.46 -17.04 0.59
C GLN A 152 2.25 -17.20 -0.92
N ARG A 153 1.64 -16.21 -1.59
CA ARG A 153 1.44 -16.22 -3.04
C ARG A 153 2.74 -16.11 -3.83
N THR A 154 3.81 -15.56 -3.21
CA THR A 154 5.14 -15.53 -3.87
C THR A 154 5.76 -16.91 -4.01
N GLY A 155 5.43 -17.86 -3.13
CA GLY A 155 6.10 -19.15 -3.02
C GLY A 155 7.60 -19.03 -2.65
N ARG A 156 8.06 -17.86 -2.20
CA ARG A 156 9.46 -17.57 -1.88
C ARG A 156 9.71 -17.51 -0.38
N PRO A 157 10.92 -17.84 0.07
CA PRO A 157 11.29 -17.61 1.46
C PRO A 157 11.33 -16.10 1.79
N LYS A 158 11.08 -15.75 3.05
CA LYS A 158 10.97 -14.37 3.53
C LYS A 158 12.17 -13.48 3.18
N ASN A 159 13.37 -14.02 3.20
CA ASN A 159 14.61 -13.30 2.88
C ASN A 159 14.82 -13.03 1.38
N GLU A 160 13.96 -13.57 0.52
CA GLU A 160 13.93 -13.31 -0.92
C GLU A 160 12.79 -12.35 -1.33
N ALA A 161 11.92 -11.97 -0.39
CA ALA A 161 10.85 -11.02 -0.60
C ALA A 161 11.14 -9.69 0.12
N ILE A 162 10.72 -8.59 -0.49
CA ILE A 162 10.77 -7.24 0.09
C ILE A 162 9.47 -6.52 -0.20
N MET A 163 9.01 -5.69 0.74
CA MET A 163 7.83 -4.84 0.53
C MET A 163 8.25 -3.43 0.09
N ILE A 164 7.39 -2.74 -0.65
CA ILE A 164 7.44 -1.30 -0.89
C ILE A 164 6.10 -0.72 -0.43
N GLY A 165 6.13 0.27 0.45
CA GLY A 165 4.96 0.93 1.02
C GLY A 165 5.26 2.37 1.44
N ASP A 166 4.23 3.16 1.77
CA ASP A 166 4.36 4.60 2.04
C ASP A 166 3.95 5.00 3.46
N THR A 167 3.46 4.05 4.28
CA THR A 167 2.96 4.33 5.62
C THR A 167 3.74 3.61 6.72
N PRO A 168 3.72 4.11 7.99
CA PRO A 168 4.24 3.36 9.13
C PRO A 168 3.50 2.04 9.37
N TYR A 169 2.25 1.93 8.91
CA TYR A 169 1.47 0.69 8.99
C TYR A 169 2.01 -0.41 8.07
N ASP A 170 2.52 -0.02 6.90
CA ASP A 170 3.24 -0.93 5.99
C ASP A 170 4.54 -1.41 6.61
N VAL A 171 5.29 -0.47 7.19
CA VAL A 171 6.56 -0.77 7.87
C VAL A 171 6.34 -1.79 8.98
N GLU A 172 5.35 -1.55 9.84
CA GLU A 172 5.04 -2.45 10.97
C GLU A 172 4.53 -3.81 10.47
N ALA A 173 3.62 -3.82 9.47
CA ALA A 173 3.08 -5.06 8.91
C ALA A 173 4.15 -5.93 8.25
N ALA A 174 5.06 -5.34 7.47
CA ALA A 174 6.18 -6.05 6.83
C ALA A 174 7.13 -6.66 7.87
N LEU A 175 7.51 -5.89 8.88
CA LEU A 175 8.40 -6.36 9.95
C LEU A 175 7.76 -7.49 10.77
N ARG A 176 6.47 -7.37 11.11
CA ARG A 176 5.72 -8.45 11.78
C ARG A 176 5.57 -9.70 10.91
N ALA A 177 5.46 -9.54 9.59
CA ALA A 177 5.50 -10.66 8.65
C ALA A 177 6.89 -11.28 8.52
N GLY A 178 7.95 -10.57 8.97
CA GLY A 178 9.33 -11.01 8.96
C GLY A 178 10.03 -10.77 7.61
N ILE A 179 9.62 -9.75 6.85
CA ILE A 179 10.27 -9.28 5.63
C ILE A 179 10.76 -7.85 5.77
N ASN A 180 11.75 -7.48 4.96
CA ASN A 180 12.20 -6.09 4.86
C ASN A 180 11.22 -5.25 4.05
N ILE A 181 11.30 -3.92 4.25
CA ILE A 181 10.51 -2.94 3.51
C ILE A 181 11.36 -1.76 3.07
N ILE A 182 11.12 -1.25 1.88
CA ILE A 182 11.50 0.08 1.41
C ILE A 182 10.30 0.98 1.65
N ALA A 183 10.49 2.08 2.37
CA ALA A 183 9.44 3.06 2.61
C ALA A 183 9.54 4.25 1.67
N LEU A 184 8.38 4.82 1.31
CA LEU A 184 8.27 5.99 0.46
C LEU A 184 7.64 7.15 1.23
N ARG A 185 8.18 8.37 1.08
CA ARG A 185 7.62 9.59 1.67
C ARG A 185 6.38 10.10 0.92
N SER A 186 6.02 9.48 -0.20
CA SER A 186 4.81 9.82 -0.99
C SER A 186 3.52 9.75 -0.17
N GLY A 187 3.49 8.95 0.90
CA GLY A 187 2.39 8.92 1.87
C GLY A 187 2.26 10.16 2.76
N GLY A 188 3.25 11.07 2.72
CA GLY A 188 3.28 12.29 3.54
C GLY A 188 3.90 12.09 4.92
N TRP A 189 4.53 10.95 5.19
CA TRP A 189 5.20 10.65 6.45
C TRP A 189 6.67 11.09 6.42
N ARG A 190 7.21 11.41 7.62
CA ARG A 190 8.60 11.80 7.80
C ARG A 190 9.45 10.57 8.15
N ASP A 191 10.76 10.67 8.01
CA ASP A 191 11.71 9.59 8.29
C ASP A 191 11.57 8.97 9.68
N ARG A 192 11.23 9.76 10.68
CA ARG A 192 11.07 9.27 12.06
C ARG A 192 9.93 8.26 12.19
N GLU A 193 8.86 8.40 11.40
CA GLU A 193 7.73 7.48 11.39
C GLU A 193 8.04 6.23 10.55
N LEU A 194 8.98 6.34 9.61
CA LEU A 194 9.40 5.29 8.67
C LEU A 194 10.75 4.64 9.04
N GLN A 195 11.36 5.02 10.17
CA GLN A 195 12.76 4.72 10.54
C GLN A 195 13.13 3.24 10.61
N HIS A 196 12.17 2.32 10.68
CA HIS A 196 12.42 0.88 10.72
C HIS A 196 12.45 0.24 9.33
N ALA A 197 12.22 1.02 8.27
CA ALA A 197 12.40 0.55 6.90
C ALA A 197 13.89 0.35 6.58
N LEU A 198 14.20 -0.62 5.72
CA LEU A 198 15.56 -0.90 5.25
C LEU A 198 16.18 0.28 4.49
N ALA A 199 15.35 1.01 3.74
CA ALA A 199 15.70 2.24 3.04
C ALA A 199 14.45 3.11 2.90
N ILE A 200 14.65 4.43 2.76
CA ILE A 200 13.58 5.42 2.60
C ILE A 200 13.90 6.29 1.38
N TYR A 201 12.94 6.44 0.46
CA TYR A 201 13.02 7.28 -0.72
C TYR A 201 11.87 8.27 -0.74
N ASP A 202 11.96 9.35 -1.54
CA ASP A 202 10.88 10.33 -1.63
C ASP A 202 9.63 9.74 -2.29
N ASP A 203 9.82 8.98 -3.37
CA ASP A 203 8.77 8.32 -4.14
C ASP A 203 9.37 7.23 -5.06
N PRO A 204 8.55 6.53 -5.85
CA PRO A 204 9.03 5.53 -6.80
C PRO A 204 10.07 6.04 -7.80
N ALA A 205 9.97 7.30 -8.26
CA ALA A 205 10.96 7.87 -9.17
C ALA A 205 12.31 8.07 -8.50
N ASP A 206 12.33 8.48 -7.23
CA ASP A 206 13.55 8.62 -6.45
C ASP A 206 14.23 7.26 -6.22
N LEU A 207 13.46 6.23 -5.87
CA LEU A 207 13.96 4.86 -5.77
C LEU A 207 14.57 4.39 -7.11
N LEU A 208 13.89 4.64 -8.22
CA LEU A 208 14.38 4.28 -9.55
C LEU A 208 15.67 5.01 -9.92
N ASN A 209 15.75 6.32 -9.63
CA ASN A 209 16.95 7.12 -9.87
C ASN A 209 18.17 6.66 -9.05
N HIS A 210 17.94 6.01 -7.91
CA HIS A 210 18.99 5.48 -7.04
C HIS A 210 19.04 3.94 -7.03
N TYR A 211 18.51 3.30 -8.09
CA TYR A 211 18.37 1.84 -8.18
C TYR A 211 19.66 1.08 -7.89
N ASP A 212 20.77 1.53 -8.47
CA ASP A 212 22.10 0.91 -8.29
C ASP A 212 22.65 0.99 -6.85
N LEU A 213 22.09 1.85 -6.01
CA LEU A 213 22.40 1.99 -4.59
C LEU A 213 21.32 1.39 -3.68
N SER A 214 20.24 0.92 -4.27
CA SER A 214 19.08 0.38 -3.55
C SER A 214 19.32 -1.05 -3.05
N PRO A 215 18.46 -1.57 -2.17
CA PRO A 215 18.48 -2.97 -1.75
C PRO A 215 18.33 -3.99 -2.88
N PHE A 216 17.93 -3.57 -4.08
CA PHE A 216 17.80 -4.43 -5.26
C PHE A 216 19.12 -4.70 -5.97
N ARG A 217 20.16 -3.91 -5.67
CA ARG A 217 21.46 -4.04 -6.33
C ARG A 217 21.98 -5.48 -6.29
N ARG A 218 22.20 -6.04 -7.46
CA ARG A 218 22.90 -7.32 -7.60
C ARG A 218 24.39 -7.13 -7.34
N PRO A 219 25.05 -7.97 -6.53
CA PRO A 219 26.50 -7.94 -6.44
C PRO A 219 27.07 -8.18 -7.85
N ALA A 220 28.05 -7.36 -8.24
CA ALA A 220 28.74 -7.58 -9.50
C ALA A 220 29.24 -9.04 -9.56
N PRO A 221 29.12 -9.73 -10.72
CA PRO A 221 29.65 -11.08 -10.86
C PRO A 221 31.14 -11.05 -10.47
N ALA A 222 31.54 -11.98 -9.58
CA ALA A 222 32.95 -12.12 -9.21
C ALA A 222 33.75 -12.24 -10.51
N ARG A 223 34.69 -11.32 -10.73
CA ARG A 223 35.61 -11.44 -11.87
C ARG A 223 36.36 -12.76 -11.66
N SER A 224 36.10 -13.74 -12.51
CA SER A 224 36.88 -14.96 -12.59
C SER A 224 38.32 -14.54 -12.87
N ALA A 225 39.20 -14.83 -11.90
CA ALA A 225 40.62 -14.62 -12.00
C ALA A 225 41.25 -15.63 -12.99
#